data_53cc4d22947c1226ed02bd3842075546
#
_entry.id   53cc4d22947c1226ed02bd3842075546
#
_cell.length_a   1.000
_cell.length_b   1.000
_cell.length_c   1.000
_cell.angle_alpha   90.00
_cell.angle_beta   90.00
_cell.angle_gamma   90.00
#
_symmetry.space_group_name_H-M   'P 1'
#
loop_
_entity.id
_entity.type
_entity.pdbx_description
1 polymer ?
#
loop_
_entity_poly.entity_id
_entity_poly.type
_entity_poly.pdbx_seq_one_letter_code
_entity_poly.pdbx_strand_id
1 'polypeptide(L)'
;MKEKQQEKSPIKQNILLYLENKGVTPYEFYKESGVTRGILQQNNGISEDNIARFLAYAPDVNIEWLLTSKGSMIKDGSTDIQISNDTTTSSMPTTSMNPGIGTPYYDVDFIGGFDEVFNSQVNIPATNIVIRGFEKASLWCNVTGHSMEPKINHGDIIALHQCTLNDIQYGEIYAVVLDTIRAIKILRRSPNPDKLRFIPINTNDYDEQEFDKSRIINVFEVIGSISKFF
;
A
#
# COMPACT_ATOMS: atom_id res chain seq x y z
N MET A 1 54.52 -0.33 14.63
CA MET A 1 53.30 -0.57 13.78
C MET A 1 52.22 -1.14 14.67
N LYS A 2 51.16 -0.38 14.97
CA LYS A 2 50.02 -0.90 15.73
C LYS A 2 49.19 -1.76 14.79
N GLU A 3 49.08 -3.06 15.06
CA GLU A 3 48.16 -3.95 14.40
C GLU A 3 46.73 -3.38 14.57
N LYS A 4 46.05 -3.06 13.46
CA LYS A 4 44.62 -2.78 13.47
C LYS A 4 43.94 -4.11 13.82
N GLN A 5 43.45 -4.24 15.06
CA GLN A 5 42.49 -5.30 15.39
C GLN A 5 41.30 -5.14 14.46
N GLN A 6 41.08 -6.13 13.63
CA GLN A 6 39.96 -6.19 12.72
C GLN A 6 38.69 -6.40 13.59
N GLU A 7 37.88 -5.37 13.75
CA GLU A 7 36.63 -5.44 14.51
C GLU A 7 35.62 -6.30 13.79
N LYS A 8 34.77 -7.00 14.54
CA LYS A 8 33.66 -7.77 13.98
C LYS A 8 32.71 -6.84 13.20
N SER A 9 32.15 -7.34 12.10
CA SER A 9 31.13 -6.62 11.35
C SER A 9 29.98 -6.16 12.27
N PRO A 10 29.49 -4.93 12.17
CA PRO A 10 28.35 -4.43 12.96
C PRO A 10 27.15 -5.36 12.92
N ILE A 11 26.84 -5.94 11.76
CA ILE A 11 25.72 -6.89 11.60
C ILE A 11 25.92 -8.13 12.49
N LYS A 12 27.14 -8.67 12.57
CA LYS A 12 27.44 -9.82 13.45
C LYS A 12 27.31 -9.47 14.93
N GLN A 13 27.72 -8.26 15.30
CA GLN A 13 27.55 -7.77 16.67
C GLN A 13 26.07 -7.65 17.02
N ASN A 14 25.25 -7.12 16.11
CA ASN A 14 23.82 -7.00 16.30
C ASN A 14 23.12 -8.37 16.37
N ILE A 15 23.53 -9.35 15.55
CA ILE A 15 23.03 -10.73 15.68
C ILE A 15 23.35 -11.30 17.07
N LEU A 16 24.57 -11.13 17.57
CA LEU A 16 24.95 -11.59 18.91
C LEU A 16 24.13 -10.94 20.01
N LEU A 17 23.93 -9.61 19.92
CA LEU A 17 23.08 -8.87 20.87
C LEU A 17 21.62 -9.37 20.86
N TYR A 18 21.09 -9.65 19.66
CA TYR A 18 19.74 -10.22 19.52
C TYR A 18 19.63 -11.58 20.20
N LEU A 19 20.59 -12.48 19.95
CA LEU A 19 20.61 -13.82 20.55
C LEU A 19 20.73 -13.75 22.08
N GLU A 20 21.57 -12.86 22.59
CA GLU A 20 21.72 -12.61 24.04
C GLU A 20 20.41 -12.11 24.65
N ASN A 21 19.74 -11.18 24.00
CA ASN A 21 18.44 -10.66 24.45
C ASN A 21 17.36 -11.75 24.51
N LYS A 22 17.39 -12.70 23.56
CA LYS A 22 16.47 -13.83 23.52
C LYS A 22 16.88 -15.01 24.42
N GLY A 23 18.04 -14.96 25.05
CA GLY A 23 18.58 -16.04 25.85
C GLY A 23 18.98 -17.29 25.04
N VAL A 24 19.24 -17.12 23.74
CA VAL A 24 19.59 -18.20 22.82
C VAL A 24 21.11 -18.30 22.71
N THR A 25 21.65 -19.52 22.92
CA THR A 25 23.08 -19.76 22.75
C THR A 25 23.46 -19.80 21.25
N PRO A 26 24.69 -19.39 20.88
CA PRO A 26 25.15 -19.50 19.49
C PRO A 26 25.10 -20.93 18.94
N TYR A 27 25.24 -21.93 19.79
CA TYR A 27 25.15 -23.33 19.39
C TYR A 27 23.72 -23.71 18.95
N GLU A 28 22.72 -23.36 19.75
CA GLU A 28 21.31 -23.58 19.44
C GLU A 28 20.92 -22.82 18.18
N PHE A 29 21.31 -21.56 18.08
CA PHE A 29 21.09 -20.72 16.90
C PHE A 29 21.61 -21.38 15.61
N TYR A 30 22.87 -21.83 15.59
CA TYR A 30 23.42 -22.49 14.40
C TYR A 30 22.69 -23.79 14.05
N LYS A 31 22.18 -24.51 15.04
CA LYS A 31 21.45 -25.76 14.83
C LYS A 31 20.08 -25.52 14.17
N GLU A 32 19.40 -24.44 14.56
CA GLU A 32 18.02 -24.18 14.18
C GLU A 32 17.91 -23.26 12.94
N SER A 33 18.80 -22.28 12.82
CA SER A 33 18.71 -21.29 11.74
C SER A 33 19.33 -21.73 10.40
N GLY A 34 20.18 -22.76 10.41
CA GLY A 34 20.93 -23.14 9.22
C GLY A 34 22.04 -22.13 8.82
N VAL A 35 22.31 -21.12 9.67
CA VAL A 35 23.43 -20.19 9.48
C VAL A 35 24.74 -20.93 9.62
N THR A 36 25.74 -20.58 8.81
CA THR A 36 27.04 -21.23 8.80
C THR A 36 27.68 -21.21 10.19
N ARG A 37 27.95 -22.42 10.73
CA ARG A 37 28.52 -22.57 12.07
C ARG A 37 29.83 -21.79 12.22
N GLY A 38 29.96 -21.05 13.32
CA GLY A 38 31.17 -20.28 13.66
C GLY A 38 31.29 -18.93 12.93
N ILE A 39 30.37 -18.58 12.01
CA ILE A 39 30.47 -17.34 11.24
C ILE A 39 30.43 -16.08 12.15
N LEU A 40 29.72 -16.13 13.26
CA LEU A 40 29.60 -15.01 14.20
C LEU A 40 30.91 -14.77 15.02
N GLN A 41 31.80 -15.73 15.03
CA GLN A 41 33.09 -15.62 15.76
C GLN A 41 34.21 -15.07 14.89
N GLN A 42 34.07 -15.08 13.58
CA GLN A 42 35.08 -14.60 12.63
C GLN A 42 35.05 -13.10 12.50
N ASN A 43 36.22 -12.46 12.42
CA ASN A 43 36.38 -11.02 12.23
C ASN A 43 36.32 -10.62 10.73
N ASN A 44 35.26 -11.00 10.05
CA ASN A 44 35.01 -10.67 8.65
C ASN A 44 33.54 -10.27 8.45
N GLY A 45 33.14 -10.00 7.21
CA GLY A 45 31.74 -9.77 6.84
C GLY A 45 30.86 -11.01 7.02
N ILE A 46 29.58 -10.85 6.77
CA ILE A 46 28.58 -11.92 6.73
C ILE A 46 27.96 -11.93 5.33
N SER A 47 27.75 -13.13 4.76
CA SER A 47 27.15 -13.26 3.44
C SER A 47 25.66 -13.01 3.48
N GLU A 48 25.12 -12.59 2.33
CA GLU A 48 23.66 -12.38 2.14
C GLU A 48 22.84 -13.62 2.51
N ASP A 49 23.30 -14.82 2.14
CA ASP A 49 22.65 -16.08 2.49
C ASP A 49 22.54 -16.28 4.01
N ASN A 50 23.58 -15.99 4.76
CA ASN A 50 23.53 -16.07 6.22
C ASN A 50 22.65 -14.99 6.86
N ILE A 51 22.58 -13.79 6.27
CA ILE A 51 21.64 -12.75 6.70
C ILE A 51 20.19 -13.20 6.43
N ALA A 52 19.90 -13.73 5.27
CA ALA A 52 18.57 -14.23 4.91
C ALA A 52 18.11 -15.36 5.85
N ARG A 53 19.01 -16.31 6.18
CA ARG A 53 18.72 -17.38 7.15
C ARG A 53 18.48 -16.82 8.57
N PHE A 54 19.24 -15.82 8.97
CA PHE A 54 19.03 -15.15 10.26
C PHE A 54 17.65 -14.47 10.29
N LEU A 55 17.27 -13.74 9.24
CA LEU A 55 15.96 -13.07 9.16
C LEU A 55 14.80 -14.06 9.15
N ALA A 56 14.97 -15.23 8.54
CA ALA A 56 13.98 -16.30 8.60
C ALA A 56 13.84 -16.89 10.03
N TYR A 57 14.96 -17.01 10.75
CA TYR A 57 14.98 -17.48 12.14
C TYR A 57 14.41 -16.45 13.13
N ALA A 58 14.65 -15.16 12.90
CA ALA A 58 14.31 -14.03 13.75
C ALA A 58 13.35 -13.05 13.03
N PRO A 59 12.09 -13.44 12.78
CA PRO A 59 11.14 -12.62 12.01
C PRO A 59 10.76 -11.31 12.71
N ASP A 60 10.95 -11.23 14.02
CA ASP A 60 10.67 -10.08 14.87
C ASP A 60 11.82 -9.05 14.94
N VAL A 61 12.98 -9.35 14.35
CA VAL A 61 14.12 -8.40 14.34
C VAL A 61 13.84 -7.22 13.41
N ASN A 62 14.16 -6.02 13.86
CA ASN A 62 14.15 -4.83 13.03
C ASN A 62 15.35 -4.83 12.08
N ILE A 63 15.08 -4.84 10.76
CA ILE A 63 16.11 -4.91 9.72
C ILE A 63 16.99 -3.67 9.72
N GLU A 64 16.42 -2.47 9.92
CA GLU A 64 17.19 -1.22 10.00
C GLU A 64 18.18 -1.26 11.17
N TRP A 65 17.73 -1.69 12.34
CA TRP A 65 18.61 -1.88 13.47
C TRP A 65 19.70 -2.93 13.20
N LEU A 66 19.33 -4.06 12.59
CA LEU A 66 20.29 -5.13 12.26
C LEU A 66 21.45 -4.61 11.39
N LEU A 67 21.13 -3.77 10.39
CA LEU A 67 22.11 -3.27 9.42
C LEU A 67 22.87 -2.03 9.91
N THR A 68 22.23 -1.15 10.70
CA THR A 68 22.74 0.19 11.03
C THR A 68 23.04 0.40 12.51
N SER A 69 22.60 -0.51 13.38
CA SER A 69 22.60 -0.37 14.84
C SER A 69 21.79 0.83 15.35
N LYS A 70 20.89 1.39 14.54
CA LYS A 70 20.00 2.50 14.91
C LYS A 70 18.58 2.01 15.10
N GLY A 71 17.85 2.65 16.04
CA GLY A 71 16.46 2.30 16.34
C GLY A 71 16.32 1.12 17.30
N SER A 72 15.10 0.57 17.39
CA SER A 72 14.76 -0.58 18.24
C SER A 72 15.27 -1.88 17.62
N MET A 73 15.82 -2.80 18.45
CA MET A 73 16.29 -4.13 18.05
C MET A 73 15.16 -5.00 17.51
N ILE A 74 14.02 -4.94 18.15
CA ILE A 74 12.81 -5.68 17.79
C ILE A 74 11.92 -4.73 16.98
N LYS A 75 11.24 -5.25 15.99
CA LYS A 75 10.12 -4.51 15.38
C LYS A 75 9.20 -4.16 16.53
N ASP A 76 9.03 -2.85 16.80
CA ASP A 76 8.03 -2.45 17.77
C ASP A 76 6.73 -3.09 17.35
N GLY A 77 6.13 -3.87 18.24
CA GLY A 77 4.91 -4.64 18.01
C GLY A 77 3.66 -3.81 17.70
N SER A 78 3.84 -2.69 17.05
CA SER A 78 2.81 -1.88 16.40
C SER A 78 2.29 -2.52 15.12
N THR A 79 2.61 -3.78 14.84
CA THR A 79 1.99 -4.59 13.77
C THR A 79 1.29 -5.85 14.29
N ASP A 80 1.27 -6.09 15.58
CA ASP A 80 0.25 -6.92 16.16
C ASP A 80 -0.92 -6.00 16.51
N ILE A 81 -1.96 -6.09 15.72
CA ILE A 81 -3.30 -5.68 16.13
C ILE A 81 -3.56 -6.40 17.45
N GLN A 82 -3.16 -5.79 18.55
CA GLN A 82 -3.76 -6.09 19.84
C GLN A 82 -5.24 -5.74 19.65
N ILE A 83 -6.05 -6.78 19.47
CA ILE A 83 -7.48 -6.68 19.76
C ILE A 83 -7.55 -6.46 21.27
N SER A 84 -7.19 -5.27 21.71
CA SER A 84 -7.65 -4.74 22.97
C SER A 84 -9.11 -4.37 22.72
N ASN A 85 -9.99 -5.06 23.39
CA ASN A 85 -11.43 -4.74 23.51
C ASN A 85 -11.60 -3.39 24.24
N ASP A 86 -11.01 -2.33 23.75
CA ASP A 86 -11.31 -0.97 24.12
C ASP A 86 -12.00 -0.30 22.94
N THR A 87 -13.29 -0.11 23.13
CA THR A 87 -14.27 0.53 22.26
C THR A 87 -14.01 2.01 22.07
N THR A 88 -12.84 2.36 21.53
CA THR A 88 -12.56 3.69 20.95
C THR A 88 -11.57 3.53 19.81
N THR A 89 -12.02 2.84 18.76
CA THR A 89 -11.24 2.71 17.53
C THR A 89 -11.31 4.01 16.75
N SER A 90 -10.22 4.74 16.75
CA SER A 90 -9.97 5.84 15.82
C SER A 90 -10.23 5.36 14.39
N SER A 91 -11.26 5.90 13.76
CA SER A 91 -11.56 5.71 12.33
C SER A 91 -10.68 6.58 11.44
N MET A 92 -9.59 7.12 11.98
CA MET A 92 -8.72 8.02 11.25
C MET A 92 -7.85 7.25 10.24
N PRO A 93 -7.70 7.79 9.01
CA PRO A 93 -6.77 7.28 8.02
C PRO A 93 -5.34 7.25 8.55
N THR A 94 -4.66 6.13 8.38
CA THR A 94 -3.22 6.01 8.64
C THR A 94 -2.50 5.58 7.38
N THR A 95 -1.19 5.80 7.31
CA THR A 95 -0.37 5.41 6.16
C THR A 95 0.65 4.34 6.56
N SER A 96 0.98 3.46 5.61
CA SER A 96 1.98 2.41 5.78
C SER A 96 2.92 2.37 4.57
N MET A 97 4.21 2.25 4.82
CA MET A 97 5.21 1.99 3.78
C MET A 97 5.37 0.49 3.50
N ASN A 98 4.71 -0.37 4.29
CA ASN A 98 4.75 -1.81 4.07
C ASN A 98 3.76 -2.19 2.95
N PRO A 99 4.23 -2.78 1.83
CA PRO A 99 3.35 -3.16 0.70
C PRO A 99 2.24 -4.15 1.05
N GLY A 100 2.40 -4.90 2.14
CA GLY A 100 1.40 -5.87 2.62
C GLY A 100 0.34 -5.29 3.55
N ILE A 101 0.40 -3.99 3.88
CA ILE A 101 -0.52 -3.36 4.85
C ILE A 101 -1.24 -2.19 4.21
N GLY A 102 -2.57 -2.27 4.12
CA GLY A 102 -3.41 -1.23 3.54
C GLY A 102 -3.53 -1.34 2.02
N THR A 103 -4.08 -0.30 1.42
CA THR A 103 -4.34 -0.20 -0.03
C THR A 103 -3.39 0.81 -0.66
N PRO A 104 -2.75 0.50 -1.80
CA PRO A 104 -1.78 1.38 -2.42
C PRO A 104 -2.41 2.71 -2.83
N TYR A 105 -1.72 3.80 -2.50
CA TYR A 105 -2.05 5.16 -2.93
C TYR A 105 -1.05 5.60 -3.99
N TYR A 106 -1.57 6.00 -5.12
CA TYR A 106 -0.83 6.58 -6.21
C TYR A 106 -1.09 8.09 -6.23
N ASP A 107 -0.04 8.89 -6.09
CA ASP A 107 -0.13 10.37 -6.15
C ASP A 107 -0.28 10.83 -7.60
N VAL A 108 -1.31 10.33 -8.25
CA VAL A 108 -1.68 10.66 -9.63
C VAL A 108 -3.16 11.03 -9.70
N ASP A 109 -3.49 11.88 -10.63
CA ASP A 109 -4.88 12.24 -10.93
C ASP A 109 -5.55 11.17 -11.78
N PHE A 110 -6.78 10.78 -11.42
CA PHE A 110 -7.53 9.79 -12.17
C PHE A 110 -7.78 10.24 -13.63
N ILE A 111 -8.06 11.51 -13.84
CA ILE A 111 -8.41 12.04 -15.17
C ILE A 111 -7.16 12.27 -16.02
N GLY A 112 -6.07 12.76 -15.45
CA GLY A 112 -4.88 13.21 -16.18
C GLY A 112 -3.70 12.23 -16.22
N GLY A 113 -3.53 11.36 -15.22
CA GLY A 113 -2.30 10.58 -15.04
C GLY A 113 -2.47 9.06 -14.89
N PHE A 114 -3.68 8.58 -14.91
CA PHE A 114 -3.99 7.19 -14.52
C PHE A 114 -3.48 6.10 -15.48
N ASP A 115 -3.23 6.43 -16.76
CA ASP A 115 -2.67 5.47 -17.74
C ASP A 115 -1.28 5.01 -17.36
N GLU A 116 -0.52 5.87 -16.70
CA GLU A 116 0.82 5.53 -16.25
C GLU A 116 0.79 4.48 -15.14
N VAL A 117 -0.28 4.41 -14.34
CA VAL A 117 -0.42 3.43 -13.25
C VAL A 117 -0.55 2.01 -13.79
N PHE A 118 -1.19 1.82 -14.94
CA PHE A 118 -1.43 0.48 -15.51
C PHE A 118 -0.47 0.10 -16.63
N ASN A 119 0.12 1.07 -17.33
CA ASN A 119 0.93 0.84 -18.52
C ASN A 119 2.44 0.89 -18.31
N SER A 120 2.93 1.41 -17.18
CA SER A 120 4.35 1.42 -16.88
C SER A 120 4.68 0.47 -15.74
N GLN A 121 5.68 -0.38 -15.93
CA GLN A 121 6.25 -1.25 -14.89
C GLN A 121 6.96 -0.44 -13.77
N VAL A 122 6.76 0.86 -13.70
CA VAL A 122 7.54 1.81 -12.87
C VAL A 122 6.69 2.54 -11.84
N ASN A 123 5.36 2.36 -11.79
CA ASN A 123 4.54 3.05 -10.80
C ASN A 123 4.61 2.38 -9.45
N ILE A 124 5.54 2.87 -8.63
CA ILE A 124 5.64 2.53 -7.22
C ILE A 124 4.59 3.38 -6.48
N PRO A 125 3.71 2.78 -5.66
CA PRO A 125 2.80 3.54 -4.81
C PRO A 125 3.60 4.51 -3.93
N ALA A 126 3.10 5.72 -3.76
CA ALA A 126 3.72 6.69 -2.86
C ALA A 126 3.69 6.20 -1.41
N THR A 127 2.61 5.55 -1.02
CA THR A 127 2.39 4.91 0.29
C THR A 127 1.17 4.00 0.21
N ASN A 128 0.86 3.27 1.27
CA ASN A 128 -0.42 2.59 1.42
C ASN A 128 -1.30 3.34 2.42
N ILE A 129 -2.59 3.45 2.14
CA ILE A 129 -3.59 4.00 3.05
C ILE A 129 -4.30 2.86 3.77
N VAL A 130 -4.37 2.96 5.11
CA VAL A 130 -5.01 1.98 5.98
C VAL A 130 -6.23 2.62 6.61
N ILE A 131 -7.41 2.20 6.17
CA ILE A 131 -8.69 2.64 6.74
C ILE A 131 -9.58 1.42 6.90
N ARG A 132 -10.14 1.24 8.08
CA ARG A 132 -11.10 0.16 8.34
C ARG A 132 -12.37 0.38 7.50
N GLY A 133 -12.85 -0.68 6.86
CA GLY A 133 -14.02 -0.65 5.98
C GLY A 133 -13.69 -0.42 4.51
N PHE A 134 -12.41 -0.21 4.17
CA PHE A 134 -11.94 -0.03 2.80
C PHE A 134 -11.08 -1.20 2.30
N GLU A 135 -11.19 -2.36 2.91
CA GLU A 135 -10.41 -3.56 2.58
C GLU A 135 -10.64 -4.05 1.14
N LYS A 136 -11.79 -3.68 0.56
CA LYS A 136 -12.13 -3.99 -0.83
C LYS A 136 -11.46 -3.07 -1.85
N ALA A 137 -10.91 -1.92 -1.41
CA ALA A 137 -10.26 -0.99 -2.32
C ALA A 137 -9.07 -1.66 -3.00
N SER A 138 -8.97 -1.49 -4.31
CA SER A 138 -7.84 -1.95 -5.11
C SER A 138 -6.71 -0.93 -5.10
N LEU A 139 -7.08 0.36 -5.04
CA LEU A 139 -6.14 1.48 -5.01
C LEU A 139 -6.82 2.77 -4.54
N TRP A 140 -5.98 3.78 -4.22
CA TRP A 140 -6.36 5.17 -3.99
C TRP A 140 -5.66 6.07 -5.00
N CYS A 141 -6.35 7.13 -5.46
CA CYS A 141 -5.77 8.16 -6.34
C CYS A 141 -6.46 9.51 -6.13
N ASN A 142 -5.87 10.58 -6.69
CA ASN A 142 -6.42 11.93 -6.61
C ASN A 142 -7.53 12.15 -7.64
N VAL A 143 -8.37 13.15 -7.36
CA VAL A 143 -9.43 13.61 -8.25
C VAL A 143 -9.24 15.07 -8.61
N THR A 144 -9.35 15.38 -9.90
CA THR A 144 -9.51 16.75 -10.40
C THR A 144 -10.84 16.91 -11.10
N GLY A 145 -11.33 18.15 -11.16
CA GLY A 145 -12.62 18.50 -11.76
C GLY A 145 -13.72 18.68 -10.73
N HIS A 146 -14.84 19.26 -11.19
CA HIS A 146 -15.94 19.74 -10.33
C HIS A 146 -17.29 19.06 -10.64
N SER A 147 -17.29 18.07 -11.53
CA SER A 147 -18.54 17.46 -12.03
C SER A 147 -19.26 16.59 -11.00
N MET A 148 -18.56 16.18 -9.93
CA MET A 148 -19.11 15.33 -8.86
C MET A 148 -19.29 16.10 -7.54
N GLU A 149 -19.05 17.40 -7.54
CA GLU A 149 -19.33 18.26 -6.39
C GLU A 149 -20.83 18.35 -6.09
N PRO A 150 -21.21 18.45 -4.80
CA PRO A 150 -20.36 18.57 -3.62
C PRO A 150 -19.96 17.21 -2.99
N LYS A 151 -20.27 16.07 -3.60
CA LYS A 151 -20.04 14.75 -3.00
C LYS A 151 -18.58 14.28 -3.10
N ILE A 152 -17.94 14.59 -4.22
CA ILE A 152 -16.50 14.39 -4.44
C ILE A 152 -15.97 15.72 -4.98
N ASN A 153 -15.06 16.34 -4.26
CA ASN A 153 -14.55 17.65 -4.59
C ASN A 153 -13.22 17.57 -5.34
N HIS A 154 -12.91 18.65 -6.05
CA HIS A 154 -11.59 18.82 -6.62
C HIS A 154 -10.51 18.71 -5.52
N GLY A 155 -9.49 17.87 -5.74
CA GLY A 155 -8.41 17.62 -4.78
C GLY A 155 -8.68 16.50 -3.77
N ASP A 156 -9.87 15.89 -3.75
CA ASP A 156 -10.15 14.72 -2.93
C ASP A 156 -9.30 13.52 -3.36
N ILE A 157 -9.10 12.58 -2.44
CA ILE A 157 -8.53 11.26 -2.70
C ILE A 157 -9.67 10.25 -2.69
N ILE A 158 -9.80 9.42 -3.73
CA ILE A 158 -10.84 8.40 -3.84
C ILE A 158 -10.29 6.98 -3.70
N ALA A 159 -11.09 6.11 -3.06
CA ALA A 159 -10.87 4.67 -3.01
C ALA A 159 -11.59 4.00 -4.19
N LEU A 160 -10.86 3.25 -4.96
CA LEU A 160 -11.33 2.56 -6.15
C LEU A 160 -11.30 1.05 -5.96
N HIS A 161 -12.41 0.39 -6.26
CA HIS A 161 -12.52 -1.07 -6.33
C HIS A 161 -12.71 -1.48 -7.80
N GLN A 162 -11.76 -2.24 -8.34
CA GLN A 162 -11.85 -2.72 -9.71
C GLN A 162 -13.01 -3.70 -9.87
N CYS A 163 -13.85 -3.47 -10.87
CA CYS A 163 -15.01 -4.29 -11.17
C CYS A 163 -15.18 -4.48 -12.69
N THR A 164 -16.21 -5.19 -13.10
CA THR A 164 -16.57 -5.40 -14.50
C THR A 164 -17.88 -4.70 -14.84
N LEU A 165 -18.21 -4.61 -16.13
CA LEU A 165 -19.50 -4.05 -16.59
C LEU A 165 -20.71 -4.78 -16.00
N ASN A 166 -20.56 -6.06 -15.65
CA ASN A 166 -21.64 -6.88 -15.09
C ASN A 166 -21.90 -6.59 -13.61
N ASP A 167 -20.92 -5.97 -12.93
CA ASP A 167 -20.99 -5.65 -11.50
C ASP A 167 -21.62 -4.27 -11.26
N ILE A 168 -21.95 -3.51 -12.34
CA ILE A 168 -22.46 -2.15 -12.21
C ILE A 168 -23.83 -2.14 -11.55
N GLN A 169 -23.89 -1.46 -10.41
CA GLN A 169 -25.13 -1.10 -9.74
C GLN A 169 -25.54 0.32 -10.17
N TYR A 170 -26.68 0.41 -10.88
CA TYR A 170 -27.13 1.69 -11.41
C TYR A 170 -27.52 2.66 -10.29
N GLY A 171 -26.89 3.81 -10.28
CA GLY A 171 -27.09 4.85 -9.27
C GLY A 171 -25.89 5.07 -8.39
N GLU A 172 -24.93 4.16 -8.42
CA GLU A 172 -23.66 4.32 -7.70
C GLU A 172 -22.61 5.07 -8.54
N ILE A 173 -21.56 5.52 -7.90
CA ILE A 173 -20.48 6.31 -8.51
C ILE A 173 -19.38 5.37 -9.00
N TYR A 174 -18.98 5.58 -10.23
CA TYR A 174 -17.91 4.83 -10.88
C TYR A 174 -16.86 5.75 -11.48
N ALA A 175 -15.62 5.34 -11.39
CA ALA A 175 -14.51 5.86 -12.16
C ALA A 175 -14.32 4.96 -13.37
N VAL A 176 -14.48 5.51 -14.57
CA VAL A 176 -14.53 4.76 -15.84
C VAL A 176 -13.42 5.25 -16.75
N VAL A 177 -12.65 4.31 -17.28
CA VAL A 177 -11.65 4.55 -18.33
C VAL A 177 -12.25 4.15 -19.66
N LEU A 178 -12.46 5.11 -20.54
CA LEU A 178 -12.84 4.91 -21.93
C LEU A 178 -11.60 5.02 -22.85
N ASP A 179 -11.81 4.72 -24.10
CA ASP A 179 -10.75 4.78 -25.15
C ASP A 179 -10.11 6.17 -25.32
N THR A 180 -10.86 7.25 -25.06
CA THR A 180 -10.39 8.62 -25.26
C THR A 180 -10.45 9.51 -24.03
N ILE A 181 -11.23 9.14 -23.03
CA ILE A 181 -11.45 9.96 -21.84
C ILE A 181 -11.56 9.09 -20.59
N ARG A 182 -11.38 9.72 -19.43
CA ARG A 182 -11.67 9.16 -18.11
C ARG A 182 -12.72 10.02 -17.44
N ALA A 183 -13.63 9.39 -16.73
CA ALA A 183 -14.71 10.10 -16.08
C ALA A 183 -15.07 9.47 -14.74
N ILE A 184 -15.41 10.31 -13.77
CA ILE A 184 -16.04 9.88 -12.52
C ILE A 184 -17.47 10.38 -12.59
N LYS A 185 -18.45 9.45 -12.60
CA LYS A 185 -19.86 9.77 -12.78
C LYS A 185 -20.73 8.75 -12.04
N ILE A 186 -22.00 9.13 -11.81
CA ILE A 186 -23.02 8.15 -11.49
C ILE A 186 -23.39 7.41 -12.79
N LEU A 187 -23.34 6.07 -12.76
CA LEU A 187 -23.76 5.29 -13.91
C LEU A 187 -25.25 4.95 -13.82
N ARG A 188 -25.95 5.16 -14.93
CA ARG A 188 -27.36 4.85 -15.10
C ARG A 188 -27.60 4.02 -16.35
N ARG A 189 -28.69 3.25 -16.31
CA ARG A 189 -29.17 2.50 -17.47
C ARG A 189 -29.56 3.46 -18.59
N SER A 190 -29.13 3.18 -19.81
CA SER A 190 -29.61 3.83 -21.01
C SER A 190 -30.85 3.09 -21.56
N PRO A 191 -31.77 3.78 -22.27
CA PRO A 191 -32.76 3.13 -23.12
C PRO A 191 -32.15 2.22 -24.19
N ASN A 192 -30.96 2.57 -24.70
CA ASN A 192 -30.16 1.72 -25.56
C ASN A 192 -29.35 0.73 -24.71
N PRO A 193 -29.55 -0.62 -24.89
CA PRO A 193 -28.88 -1.64 -24.10
C PRO A 193 -27.34 -1.65 -24.28
N ASP A 194 -26.84 -1.14 -25.39
CA ASP A 194 -25.39 -1.08 -25.70
C ASP A 194 -24.71 0.12 -25.11
N LYS A 195 -25.45 1.03 -24.43
CA LYS A 195 -24.95 2.27 -23.86
C LYS A 195 -25.12 2.34 -22.36
N LEU A 196 -24.36 3.24 -21.75
CA LEU A 196 -24.48 3.70 -20.36
C LEU A 196 -24.62 5.22 -20.33
N ARG A 197 -25.45 5.70 -19.41
CA ARG A 197 -25.57 7.13 -19.09
C ARG A 197 -24.65 7.47 -17.93
N PHE A 198 -23.88 8.54 -18.10
CA PHE A 198 -22.88 9.08 -17.20
C PHE A 198 -23.41 10.39 -16.62
N ILE A 199 -23.91 10.37 -15.40
CA ILE A 199 -24.61 11.49 -14.78
C ILE A 199 -23.65 12.23 -13.81
N PRO A 200 -23.42 13.53 -14.01
CA PRO A 200 -22.71 14.35 -13.02
C PRO A 200 -23.62 14.63 -11.80
N ILE A 201 -23.02 14.94 -10.66
CA ILE A 201 -23.75 15.47 -9.49
C ILE A 201 -23.95 16.97 -9.64
N ASN A 202 -22.92 17.69 -10.09
CA ASN A 202 -23.01 19.10 -10.43
C ASN A 202 -23.70 19.29 -11.79
N THR A 203 -25.03 19.27 -11.78
CA THR A 203 -25.86 19.45 -13.00
C THR A 203 -26.01 20.90 -13.42
N ASN A 204 -25.50 21.87 -12.65
CA ASN A 204 -25.55 23.28 -13.02
C ASN A 204 -24.54 23.59 -14.14
N ASP A 205 -23.38 22.95 -14.08
CA ASP A 205 -22.25 23.23 -14.98
C ASP A 205 -21.93 22.07 -15.93
N TYR A 206 -22.52 20.90 -15.70
CA TYR A 206 -22.20 19.67 -16.44
C TYR A 206 -23.44 18.92 -16.87
N ASP A 207 -23.52 18.60 -18.13
CA ASP A 207 -24.58 17.77 -18.71
C ASP A 207 -24.28 16.27 -18.56
N GLU A 208 -25.35 15.46 -18.56
CA GLU A 208 -25.22 14.02 -18.69
C GLU A 208 -24.71 13.64 -20.09
N GLN A 209 -23.97 12.54 -20.15
CA GLN A 209 -23.41 12.01 -21.38
C GLN A 209 -23.76 10.54 -21.53
N GLU A 210 -23.78 10.07 -22.77
CA GLU A 210 -24.02 8.66 -23.09
C GLU A 210 -22.84 8.09 -23.89
N PHE A 211 -22.33 6.94 -23.46
CA PHE A 211 -21.24 6.27 -24.15
C PHE A 211 -21.56 4.81 -24.42
N ASP A 212 -21.04 4.30 -25.53
CA ASP A 212 -21.14 2.89 -25.88
C ASP A 212 -20.31 2.05 -24.89
N LYS A 213 -20.87 0.94 -24.42
CA LYS A 213 -20.18 0.01 -23.51
C LYS A 213 -18.90 -0.56 -24.11
N SER A 214 -18.84 -0.70 -25.43
CA SER A 214 -17.67 -1.17 -26.17
C SER A 214 -16.45 -0.25 -26.08
N ARG A 215 -16.66 1.03 -25.72
CA ARG A 215 -15.58 2.01 -25.52
C ARG A 215 -14.96 1.96 -24.13
N ILE A 216 -15.58 1.21 -23.20
CA ILE A 216 -15.13 1.13 -21.81
C ILE A 216 -14.02 0.11 -21.71
N ILE A 217 -12.85 0.55 -21.23
CA ILE A 217 -11.65 -0.27 -21.03
C ILE A 217 -11.61 -0.81 -19.60
N ASN A 218 -11.82 0.07 -18.61
CA ASN A 218 -11.81 -0.30 -17.19
C ASN A 218 -12.93 0.42 -16.44
N VAL A 219 -13.46 -0.25 -15.43
CA VAL A 219 -14.49 0.26 -14.52
C VAL A 219 -14.03 0.03 -13.09
N PHE A 220 -14.18 1.06 -12.27
CA PHE A 220 -13.93 0.99 -10.84
C PHE A 220 -15.10 1.58 -10.08
N GLU A 221 -15.60 0.88 -9.09
CA GLU A 221 -16.54 1.44 -8.12
C GLU A 221 -15.81 2.41 -7.21
N VAL A 222 -16.37 3.60 -7.01
CA VAL A 222 -15.86 4.57 -6.02
C VAL A 222 -16.49 4.25 -4.69
N ILE A 223 -15.75 3.57 -3.82
CA ILE A 223 -16.27 3.09 -2.52
C ILE A 223 -16.14 4.12 -1.41
N GLY A 224 -15.43 5.22 -1.63
CA GLY A 224 -15.35 6.34 -0.71
C GLY A 224 -14.33 7.39 -1.12
N SER A 225 -14.28 8.47 -0.34
CA SER A 225 -13.32 9.57 -0.56
C SER A 225 -12.80 10.14 0.76
N ILE A 226 -11.62 10.75 0.69
CA ILE A 226 -11.00 11.55 1.74
C ILE A 226 -10.90 12.97 1.22
N SER A 227 -11.56 13.90 1.88
CA SER A 227 -11.51 15.33 1.52
C SER A 227 -10.31 15.99 2.19
N LYS A 228 -9.57 16.79 1.41
CA LYS A 228 -8.51 17.66 1.89
C LYS A 228 -9.11 19.04 2.16
N PHE A 229 -8.93 19.56 3.35
CA PHE A 229 -9.26 20.94 3.68
C PHE A 229 -7.98 21.78 3.55
N PHE A 230 -8.01 22.75 2.67
CA PHE A 230 -6.92 23.72 2.49
C PHE A 230 -7.31 25.06 3.12
#